data_9606db837965d964794b97943407da56
#
_entry.id   9606db837965d964794b97943407da56
#
_cell.length_a   1.000
_cell.length_b   1.000
_cell.length_c   1.000
_cell.angle_alpha   90.00
_cell.angle_beta   90.00
_cell.angle_gamma   90.00
#
_symmetry.space_group_name_H-M   'P 1'
#
loop_
_entity.id
_entity.type
_entity.pdbx_description
1 polymer ?
#
loop_
_entity_poly.entity_id
_entity_poly.type
_entity_poly.pdbx_seq_one_letter_code
_entity_poly.pdbx_strand_id
1 'polypeptide(L)'
;MRRTPGPLLCELHAHTRWSDGELTVAELVDLHGRSGFDVLCVTDHVVRSDDAWRYEEGARFSSIDETSFPLYLGEVEREADRAWRTYGMLVVPGLELTFNDEEPVLAAHAVAIGLREFVSVDGGIAEAMRTAAEAGAALVAAHPNGNEPATRRGRLTKRFSRDAGLRELAHRFELFNRAQLFGWVAEAGLPAVASGDFHHAHHLRGWKTLLPARHDEEAIVDYLRSPRPVYITRLEDELVRAAA
;
A
#
# COMPACT_ATOMS: atom_id res chain seq x y z
N MET A 1 17.14 21.29 -9.92
CA MET A 1 16.24 21.64 -11.04
C MET A 1 14.80 21.59 -10.50
N ARG A 2 14.02 22.67 -10.53
CA ARG A 2 12.61 22.59 -10.11
C ARG A 2 11.84 21.84 -11.19
N ARG A 3 11.28 20.66 -10.87
CA ARG A 3 10.38 19.94 -11.77
C ARG A 3 9.22 20.84 -12.17
N THR A 4 8.82 20.78 -13.43
CA THR A 4 7.53 21.36 -13.88
C THR A 4 6.40 20.74 -13.08
N PRO A 5 5.38 21.52 -12.64
CA PRO A 5 4.28 20.97 -11.84
C PRO A 5 3.47 19.96 -12.69
N GLY A 6 3.76 18.70 -12.49
CA GLY A 6 3.04 17.55 -13.06
C GLY A 6 2.46 16.69 -11.92
N PRO A 7 1.64 15.69 -12.23
CA PRO A 7 1.17 14.75 -11.23
C PRO A 7 2.34 13.96 -10.63
N LEU A 8 2.26 13.64 -9.35
CA LEU A 8 3.27 12.95 -8.56
C LEU A 8 3.27 11.46 -8.87
N LEU A 9 4.42 10.88 -9.18
CA LEU A 9 4.58 9.44 -9.33
C LEU A 9 4.64 8.77 -7.95
N CYS A 10 3.68 7.89 -7.67
CA CYS A 10 3.48 7.30 -6.36
C CYS A 10 3.60 5.76 -6.39
N GLU A 11 4.33 5.22 -5.41
CA GLU A 11 4.11 3.86 -4.93
C GLU A 11 3.26 3.93 -3.66
N LEU A 12 2.07 3.33 -3.70
CA LEU A 12 1.10 3.43 -2.61
C LEU A 12 1.06 2.20 -1.69
N HIS A 13 1.77 1.12 -2.06
CA HIS A 13 1.71 -0.16 -1.37
C HIS A 13 3.07 -0.85 -1.47
N ALA A 14 3.84 -0.83 -0.39
CA ALA A 14 5.18 -1.39 -0.37
C ALA A 14 5.55 -1.98 1.00
N HIS A 15 6.22 -3.13 0.95
CA HIS A 15 6.66 -3.92 2.09
C HIS A 15 8.17 -3.91 2.25
N THR A 16 8.60 -4.02 3.49
CA THR A 16 10.01 -4.09 3.88
C THR A 16 10.29 -5.35 4.69
N ARG A 17 11.51 -5.46 5.23
CA ARG A 17 11.86 -6.54 6.18
C ARG A 17 11.12 -6.47 7.52
N TRP A 18 10.34 -5.43 7.76
CA TRP A 18 9.42 -5.39 8.89
C TRP A 18 8.25 -6.35 8.74
N SER A 19 7.94 -6.74 7.52
CA SER A 19 7.02 -7.84 7.21
C SER A 19 7.69 -8.87 6.29
N ASP A 20 7.24 -9.02 5.07
CA ASP A 20 7.69 -10.03 4.11
C ASP A 20 8.39 -9.45 2.88
N GLY A 21 8.71 -8.17 2.90
CA GLY A 21 9.52 -7.52 1.88
C GLY A 21 11.00 -7.94 1.96
N GLU A 22 11.69 -7.91 0.81
CA GLU A 22 13.10 -8.29 0.70
C GLU A 22 14.05 -7.18 1.18
N LEU A 23 13.65 -5.92 1.04
CA LEU A 23 14.49 -4.75 1.30
C LEU A 23 14.24 -4.17 2.70
N THR A 24 15.29 -3.57 3.29
CA THR A 24 15.14 -2.66 4.42
C THR A 24 14.44 -1.38 3.98
N VAL A 25 13.93 -0.57 4.92
CA VAL A 25 13.33 0.75 4.62
C VAL A 25 14.33 1.62 3.84
N ALA A 26 15.60 1.63 4.25
CA ALA A 26 16.65 2.41 3.59
C ALA A 26 16.90 1.98 2.13
N GLU A 27 16.99 0.67 1.87
CA GLU A 27 17.16 0.13 0.52
C GLU A 27 15.94 0.39 -0.37
N LEU A 28 14.73 0.29 0.19
CA LEU A 28 13.48 0.59 -0.50
C LEU A 28 13.41 2.07 -0.91
N VAL A 29 13.77 2.97 0.02
CA VAL A 29 13.86 4.42 -0.22
C VAL A 29 14.86 4.73 -1.33
N ASP A 30 16.05 4.14 -1.28
CA ASP A 30 17.09 4.38 -2.28
C ASP A 30 16.67 3.89 -3.67
N LEU A 31 16.03 2.73 -3.75
CA LEU A 31 15.55 2.18 -5.01
C LEU A 31 14.49 3.09 -5.66
N HIS A 32 13.48 3.50 -4.89
CA HIS A 32 12.40 4.35 -5.41
C HIS A 32 12.90 5.78 -5.70
N GLY A 33 13.73 6.34 -4.82
CA GLY A 33 14.29 7.68 -5.01
C GLY A 33 15.15 7.79 -6.27
N ARG A 34 16.03 6.81 -6.51
CA ARG A 34 16.84 6.75 -7.75
C ARG A 34 15.99 6.51 -8.99
N SER A 35 14.86 5.86 -8.86
CA SER A 35 13.91 5.58 -9.94
C SER A 35 12.96 6.76 -10.22
N GLY A 36 13.10 7.88 -9.50
CA GLY A 36 12.38 9.12 -9.77
C GLY A 36 10.96 9.16 -9.25
N PHE A 37 10.62 8.35 -8.23
CA PHE A 37 9.35 8.47 -7.53
C PHE A 37 9.30 9.78 -6.74
N ASP A 38 8.10 10.36 -6.68
CA ASP A 38 7.82 11.54 -5.87
C ASP A 38 7.29 11.16 -4.48
N VAL A 39 6.58 10.02 -4.39
CA VAL A 39 5.95 9.52 -3.17
C VAL A 39 6.15 8.02 -3.04
N LEU A 40 6.54 7.59 -1.86
CA LEU A 40 6.61 6.18 -1.44
C LEU A 40 5.81 6.01 -0.15
N CYS A 41 4.79 5.15 -0.15
CA CYS A 41 4.10 4.73 1.05
C CYS A 41 4.70 3.40 1.53
N VAL A 42 5.19 3.36 2.77
CA VAL A 42 5.71 2.14 3.40
C VAL A 42 4.59 1.57 4.25
N THR A 43 4.14 0.35 3.94
CA THR A 43 2.85 -0.19 4.40
C THR A 43 2.96 -1.67 4.77
N ASP A 44 3.91 -1.97 5.66
CA ASP A 44 4.14 -3.33 6.14
C ASP A 44 2.91 -3.93 6.83
N HIS A 45 2.79 -5.25 6.82
CA HIS A 45 1.63 -5.98 7.31
C HIS A 45 1.42 -5.86 8.82
N VAL A 46 0.15 -5.69 9.22
CA VAL A 46 -0.40 -6.05 10.52
C VAL A 46 -1.39 -7.17 10.31
N VAL A 47 -1.15 -8.33 10.91
CA VAL A 47 -2.05 -9.49 10.87
C VAL A 47 -2.66 -9.75 12.23
N ARG A 48 -3.75 -10.50 12.27
CA ARG A 48 -4.35 -10.92 13.55
C ARG A 48 -3.35 -11.67 14.43
N SER A 49 -3.52 -11.54 15.73
CA SER A 49 -2.67 -12.22 16.72
C SER A 49 -2.75 -13.75 16.64
N ASP A 50 -3.89 -14.29 16.18
CA ASP A 50 -4.15 -15.72 15.99
C ASP A 50 -3.93 -16.20 14.52
N ASP A 51 -3.43 -15.35 13.64
CA ASP A 51 -3.21 -15.73 12.24
C ASP A 51 -2.14 -16.81 12.12
N ALA A 52 -2.48 -17.93 11.47
CA ALA A 52 -1.58 -19.05 11.24
C ALA A 52 -0.29 -18.63 10.49
N TRP A 53 -0.37 -17.59 9.71
CA TRP A 53 0.77 -17.03 8.97
C TRP A 53 1.92 -16.59 9.87
N ARG A 54 1.62 -16.17 11.11
CA ARG A 54 2.64 -15.79 12.11
C ARG A 54 3.48 -16.96 12.60
N TYR A 55 3.00 -18.18 12.41
CA TYR A 55 3.53 -19.40 13.02
C TYR A 55 3.99 -20.45 12.01
N GLU A 56 3.95 -20.16 10.70
CA GLU A 56 4.44 -21.08 9.68
C GLU A 56 5.96 -21.26 9.83
N GLU A 57 6.41 -22.50 10.10
CA GLU A 57 7.83 -22.83 10.20
C GLU A 57 8.58 -22.51 8.89
N GLY A 58 9.64 -21.71 9.00
CA GLY A 58 10.44 -21.28 7.86
C GLY A 58 9.84 -20.10 7.08
N ALA A 59 8.69 -19.58 7.47
CA ALA A 59 8.18 -18.34 6.94
C ALA A 59 9.13 -17.17 7.32
N ARG A 60 9.60 -16.44 6.33
CA ARG A 60 10.27 -15.14 6.53
C ARG A 60 9.24 -14.05 6.87
N PHE A 61 8.06 -14.47 7.32
CA PHE A 61 6.97 -13.56 7.56
C PHE A 61 7.10 -12.98 8.96
N SER A 62 7.22 -11.71 9.01
CA SER A 62 7.11 -10.88 10.19
C SER A 62 5.86 -10.00 10.04
N SER A 63 5.28 -9.57 11.12
CA SER A 63 4.14 -8.65 11.15
C SER A 63 4.41 -7.60 12.19
N ILE A 64 4.06 -6.36 11.88
CA ILE A 64 4.05 -5.27 12.85
C ILE A 64 3.03 -5.59 13.93
N ASP A 65 3.40 -5.36 15.19
CA ASP A 65 2.52 -5.42 16.34
C ASP A 65 2.65 -4.15 17.19
N GLU A 66 1.84 -4.03 18.23
CA GLU A 66 1.83 -2.86 19.10
C GLU A 66 3.21 -2.56 19.72
N THR A 67 4.01 -3.59 19.99
CA THR A 67 5.33 -3.45 20.60
C THR A 67 6.37 -2.98 19.57
N SER A 68 6.32 -3.50 18.36
CA SER A 68 7.28 -3.21 17.29
C SER A 68 6.94 -1.93 16.52
N PHE A 69 5.68 -1.50 16.51
CA PHE A 69 5.21 -0.35 15.74
C PHE A 69 5.98 0.95 16.01
N PRO A 70 6.31 1.34 17.26
CA PRO A 70 7.08 2.56 17.49
C PRO A 70 8.49 2.53 16.88
N LEU A 71 9.12 1.36 16.81
CA LEU A 71 10.44 1.18 16.19
C LEU A 71 10.34 1.26 14.67
N TYR A 72 9.34 0.60 14.09
CA TYR A 72 9.01 0.67 12.68
C TYR A 72 8.76 2.12 12.25
N LEU A 73 7.83 2.80 12.91
CA LEU A 73 7.49 4.20 12.60
C LEU A 73 8.73 5.10 12.69
N GLY A 74 9.52 4.96 13.75
CA GLY A 74 10.74 5.74 13.93
C GLY A 74 11.81 5.47 12.86
N GLU A 75 11.88 4.26 12.29
CA GLU A 75 12.74 3.96 11.13
C GLU A 75 12.21 4.64 9.87
N VAL A 76 10.90 4.50 9.57
CA VAL A 76 10.28 5.11 8.39
C VAL A 76 10.44 6.64 8.42
N GLU A 77 10.22 7.28 9.56
CA GLU A 77 10.38 8.74 9.71
C GLU A 77 11.82 9.22 9.50
N ARG A 78 12.81 8.51 10.03
CA ARG A 78 14.23 8.83 9.77
C ARG A 78 14.58 8.73 8.28
N GLU A 79 14.08 7.69 7.64
CA GLU A 79 14.28 7.48 6.20
C GLU A 79 13.48 8.48 5.35
N ALA A 80 12.31 8.93 5.81
CA ALA A 80 11.55 10.01 5.18
C ALA A 80 12.34 11.32 5.14
N ASP A 81 12.94 11.69 6.25
CA ASP A 81 13.83 12.85 6.34
C ASP A 81 15.05 12.73 5.40
N ARG A 82 15.64 11.54 5.29
CA ARG A 82 16.75 11.27 4.39
C ARG A 82 16.33 11.32 2.92
N ALA A 83 15.19 10.71 2.59
CA ALA A 83 14.62 10.67 1.24
C ALA A 83 14.31 12.07 0.72
N TRP A 84 13.71 12.92 1.57
CA TRP A 84 13.44 14.31 1.22
C TRP A 84 14.71 15.09 0.89
N ARG A 85 15.75 14.98 1.74
CA ARG A 85 17.01 15.68 1.51
C ARG A 85 17.79 15.18 0.30
N THR A 86 17.71 13.87 0.00
CA THR A 86 18.54 13.22 -1.02
C THR A 86 17.87 13.22 -2.40
N TYR A 87 16.57 12.94 -2.43
CA TYR A 87 15.83 12.70 -3.67
C TYR A 87 14.68 13.70 -3.90
N GLY A 88 14.31 14.48 -2.89
CA GLY A 88 13.07 15.26 -2.90
C GLY A 88 11.82 14.37 -2.92
N MET A 89 11.93 13.13 -2.45
CA MET A 89 10.85 12.15 -2.41
C MET A 89 10.20 12.16 -1.01
N LEU A 90 8.87 12.21 -0.97
CA LEU A 90 8.12 12.02 0.27
C LEU A 90 8.01 10.52 0.57
N VAL A 91 8.29 10.16 1.82
CA VAL A 91 7.98 8.82 2.35
C VAL A 91 6.88 8.96 3.37
N VAL A 92 5.77 8.28 3.14
CA VAL A 92 4.57 8.35 3.98
C VAL A 92 4.43 7.04 4.73
N PRO A 93 4.38 7.05 6.09
CA PRO A 93 4.16 5.85 6.87
C PRO A 93 2.73 5.34 6.70
N GLY A 94 2.56 4.04 6.85
CA GLY A 94 1.27 3.38 6.81
C GLY A 94 1.38 1.94 7.26
N LEU A 95 0.28 1.21 7.16
CA LEU A 95 0.20 -0.22 7.45
C LEU A 95 -0.73 -0.88 6.43
N GLU A 96 -0.47 -2.13 6.08
CA GLU A 96 -1.48 -2.98 5.48
C GLU A 96 -2.21 -3.76 6.57
N LEU A 97 -3.48 -3.41 6.77
CA LEU A 97 -4.42 -4.09 7.67
C LEU A 97 -4.82 -5.42 7.01
N THR A 98 -4.22 -6.52 7.45
CA THR A 98 -4.27 -7.82 6.79
C THR A 98 -5.18 -8.77 7.56
N PHE A 99 -6.38 -8.96 7.07
CA PHE A 99 -7.34 -9.91 7.62
C PHE A 99 -7.44 -11.14 6.70
N ASN A 100 -6.67 -12.17 7.02
CA ASN A 100 -6.73 -13.46 6.37
C ASN A 100 -7.88 -14.31 6.89
N ASP A 101 -8.44 -15.13 6.02
CA ASP A 101 -9.44 -16.12 6.36
C ASP A 101 -9.32 -17.33 5.43
N GLU A 102 -9.72 -18.53 5.90
CA GLU A 102 -9.77 -19.72 5.06
C GLU A 102 -10.80 -19.58 3.95
N GLU A 103 -11.90 -18.88 4.23
CA GLU A 103 -12.90 -18.51 3.24
C GLU A 103 -12.55 -17.18 2.58
N PRO A 104 -12.19 -17.16 1.28
CA PRO A 104 -11.78 -15.93 0.58
C PRO A 104 -12.80 -14.79 0.63
N VAL A 105 -14.08 -15.12 0.80
CA VAL A 105 -15.16 -14.12 0.91
C VAL A 105 -15.17 -13.37 2.24
N LEU A 106 -14.45 -13.87 3.23
CA LEU A 106 -14.26 -13.23 4.53
C LEU A 106 -12.93 -12.49 4.62
N ALA A 107 -11.95 -12.83 3.77
CA ALA A 107 -10.65 -12.21 3.75
C ALA A 107 -10.67 -10.84 3.04
N ALA A 108 -10.00 -9.85 3.62
CA ALA A 108 -9.80 -8.53 3.04
C ALA A 108 -8.51 -7.89 3.58
N HIS A 109 -7.80 -7.18 2.71
CA HIS A 109 -6.64 -6.38 3.09
C HIS A 109 -6.91 -4.91 2.72
N ALA A 110 -6.49 -3.99 3.57
CA ALA A 110 -6.62 -2.57 3.33
C ALA A 110 -5.33 -1.82 3.70
N VAL A 111 -4.79 -1.07 2.77
CA VAL A 111 -3.66 -0.17 3.04
C VAL A 111 -4.17 1.10 3.72
N ALA A 112 -3.63 1.43 4.89
CA ALA A 112 -3.89 2.63 5.65
C ALA A 112 -2.68 3.59 5.52
N ILE A 113 -2.79 4.61 4.68
CA ILE A 113 -1.71 5.55 4.33
C ILE A 113 -1.78 6.78 5.23
N GLY A 114 -0.65 7.21 5.78
CA GLY A 114 -0.56 8.34 6.71
C GLY A 114 -0.86 7.97 8.16
N LEU A 115 -0.83 6.69 8.50
CA LEU A 115 -1.12 6.18 9.84
C LEU A 115 0.13 6.30 10.74
N ARG A 116 -0.04 6.93 11.92
CA ARG A 116 1.02 7.13 12.92
C ARG A 116 0.67 6.50 14.27
N GLU A 117 -0.40 5.75 14.32
CA GLU A 117 -0.86 4.98 15.48
C GLU A 117 -1.00 3.52 15.11
N PHE A 118 -0.71 2.62 16.05
CA PHE A 118 -0.92 1.20 15.81
C PHE A 118 -2.41 0.89 15.75
N VAL A 119 -2.81 0.12 14.75
CA VAL A 119 -4.18 -0.37 14.59
C VAL A 119 -4.17 -1.90 14.50
N SER A 120 -4.76 -2.57 15.50
CA SER A 120 -4.94 -4.02 15.49
C SER A 120 -6.04 -4.43 14.49
N VAL A 121 -5.87 -5.62 13.90
CA VAL A 121 -6.90 -6.27 13.07
C VAL A 121 -7.64 -7.39 13.82
N ASP A 122 -7.39 -7.59 15.13
CA ASP A 122 -8.02 -8.64 15.93
C ASP A 122 -9.53 -8.47 16.05
N GLY A 123 -10.03 -7.24 16.10
CA GLY A 123 -11.46 -6.91 16.09
C GLY A 123 -12.13 -7.05 14.71
N GLY A 124 -11.37 -7.47 13.70
CA GLY A 124 -11.83 -7.63 12.32
C GLY A 124 -11.53 -6.42 11.42
N ILE A 125 -11.48 -6.69 10.11
CA ILE A 125 -11.05 -5.68 9.12
C ILE A 125 -11.92 -4.40 9.13
N ALA A 126 -13.23 -4.53 9.34
CA ALA A 126 -14.12 -3.36 9.33
C ALA A 126 -13.88 -2.42 10.52
N GLU A 127 -13.55 -2.97 11.69
CA GLU A 127 -13.19 -2.19 12.87
C GLU A 127 -11.83 -1.53 12.66
N ALA A 128 -10.83 -2.29 12.23
CA ALA A 128 -9.50 -1.77 11.94
C ALA A 128 -9.53 -0.61 10.91
N MET A 129 -10.33 -0.74 9.84
CA MET A 129 -10.49 0.32 8.85
C MET A 129 -11.13 1.58 9.45
N ARG A 130 -12.16 1.45 10.31
CA ARG A 130 -12.76 2.62 10.98
C ARG A 130 -11.75 3.32 11.89
N THR A 131 -11.06 2.56 12.73
CA THR A 131 -10.02 3.10 13.63
C THR A 131 -8.93 3.83 12.83
N ALA A 132 -8.43 3.25 11.75
CA ALA A 132 -7.44 3.90 10.90
C ALA A 132 -7.97 5.18 10.22
N ALA A 133 -9.25 5.18 9.78
CA ALA A 133 -9.87 6.35 9.19
C ALA A 133 -10.08 7.49 10.22
N GLU A 134 -10.44 7.15 11.46
CA GLU A 134 -10.56 8.08 12.59
C GLU A 134 -9.21 8.68 12.98
N ALA A 135 -8.13 7.89 12.88
CA ALA A 135 -6.75 8.35 13.02
C ALA A 135 -6.25 9.21 11.82
N GLY A 136 -7.08 9.43 10.81
CA GLY A 136 -6.80 10.32 9.68
C GLY A 136 -6.22 9.63 8.45
N ALA A 137 -5.98 8.32 8.46
CA ALA A 137 -5.41 7.60 7.32
C ALA A 137 -6.31 7.58 6.09
N ALA A 138 -5.69 7.57 4.90
CA ALA A 138 -6.38 7.23 3.67
C ALA A 138 -6.42 5.70 3.51
N LEU A 139 -7.60 5.15 3.20
CA LEU A 139 -7.81 3.71 3.10
C LEU A 139 -7.92 3.26 1.64
N VAL A 140 -7.08 2.30 1.26
CA VAL A 140 -7.10 1.68 -0.07
C VAL A 140 -7.40 0.19 0.08
N ALA A 141 -8.46 -0.30 -0.58
CA ALA A 141 -8.71 -1.73 -0.66
C ALA A 141 -7.59 -2.39 -1.49
N ALA A 142 -6.78 -3.24 -0.84
CA ALA A 142 -5.63 -3.88 -1.45
C ALA A 142 -6.04 -5.14 -2.22
N HIS A 143 -5.49 -5.31 -3.43
CA HIS A 143 -5.72 -6.46 -4.34
C HIS A 143 -7.11 -7.10 -4.19
N PRO A 144 -8.20 -6.31 -4.34
CA PRO A 144 -9.57 -6.72 -4.02
C PRO A 144 -10.09 -7.69 -5.07
N ASN A 145 -9.93 -9.00 -4.83
CA ASN A 145 -10.35 -10.03 -5.77
C ASN A 145 -11.88 -10.07 -5.94
N GLY A 146 -12.32 -10.22 -7.17
CA GLY A 146 -13.73 -10.42 -7.55
C GLY A 146 -14.00 -11.85 -7.96
N ASN A 147 -14.28 -12.01 -9.26
CA ASN A 147 -14.51 -13.32 -9.89
C ASN A 147 -13.25 -13.84 -10.60
N GLU A 148 -12.12 -13.16 -10.46
CA GLU A 148 -10.86 -13.57 -11.06
C GLU A 148 -10.52 -15.01 -10.64
N PRO A 149 -9.97 -15.82 -11.53
CA PRO A 149 -9.54 -17.17 -11.20
C PRO A 149 -8.43 -17.10 -10.13
N ALA A 150 -8.46 -18.03 -9.19
CA ALA A 150 -7.42 -18.15 -8.18
C ALA A 150 -6.05 -18.29 -8.86
N THR A 151 -5.17 -17.35 -8.63
CA THR A 151 -3.77 -17.53 -9.00
C THR A 151 -3.12 -18.50 -8.00
N ARG A 152 -2.15 -19.28 -8.46
CA ARG A 152 -1.48 -20.32 -7.62
C ARG A 152 -0.69 -19.74 -6.43
N ARG A 153 -0.59 -18.42 -6.30
CA ARG A 153 0.21 -17.73 -5.29
C ARG A 153 -0.64 -16.62 -4.66
N GLY A 154 -1.01 -16.81 -3.42
CA GLY A 154 -1.65 -15.83 -2.58
C GLY A 154 -3.06 -16.22 -2.13
N ARG A 155 -3.39 -15.82 -0.92
CA ARG A 155 -4.76 -15.93 -0.38
C ARG A 155 -5.65 -14.92 -1.09
N LEU A 156 -6.82 -15.38 -1.54
CA LEU A 156 -7.75 -14.50 -2.25
C LEU A 156 -8.52 -13.62 -1.25
N THR A 157 -8.52 -12.33 -1.48
CA THR A 157 -9.23 -11.32 -0.68
C THR A 157 -10.50 -10.89 -1.41
N LYS A 158 -11.60 -11.65 -1.23
CA LYS A 158 -12.85 -11.42 -1.99
C LYS A 158 -13.91 -10.59 -1.25
N ARG A 159 -13.67 -10.22 0.00
CA ARG A 159 -14.69 -9.58 0.83
C ARG A 159 -15.14 -8.24 0.27
N PHE A 160 -14.25 -7.40 -0.22
CA PHE A 160 -14.65 -6.12 -0.83
C PHE A 160 -15.60 -6.27 -1.99
N SER A 161 -15.46 -7.32 -2.81
CA SER A 161 -16.39 -7.56 -3.92
C SER A 161 -17.76 -8.07 -3.49
N ARG A 162 -17.91 -8.54 -2.25
CA ARG A 162 -19.15 -9.17 -1.73
C ARG A 162 -19.83 -8.35 -0.64
N ASP A 163 -19.11 -7.51 0.07
CA ASP A 163 -19.58 -6.75 1.23
C ASP A 163 -19.65 -5.25 0.90
N ALA A 164 -20.88 -4.76 0.66
CA ALA A 164 -21.11 -3.34 0.33
C ALA A 164 -20.72 -2.43 1.52
N GLY A 165 -21.01 -2.84 2.76
CA GLY A 165 -20.68 -2.05 3.94
C GLY A 165 -19.17 -1.92 4.13
N LEU A 166 -18.39 -2.96 3.79
CA LEU A 166 -16.94 -2.86 3.82
C LEU A 166 -16.39 -1.93 2.73
N ARG A 167 -17.01 -1.96 1.53
CA ARG A 167 -16.62 -1.03 0.44
C ARG A 167 -16.77 0.43 0.82
N GLU A 168 -17.81 0.77 1.58
CA GLU A 168 -18.07 2.16 2.01
C GLU A 168 -16.99 2.71 2.96
N LEU A 169 -16.20 1.84 3.59
CA LEU A 169 -15.09 2.25 4.44
C LEU A 169 -13.83 2.59 3.65
N ALA A 170 -13.67 2.06 2.43
CA ALA A 170 -12.50 2.32 1.61
C ALA A 170 -12.66 3.61 0.79
N HIS A 171 -11.63 4.46 0.81
CA HIS A 171 -11.59 5.67 -0.01
C HIS A 171 -11.21 5.37 -1.46
N ARG A 172 -10.38 4.35 -1.68
CA ARG A 172 -9.85 3.94 -2.97
C ARG A 172 -9.77 2.42 -3.07
N PHE A 173 -9.63 1.92 -4.31
CA PHE A 173 -9.53 0.51 -4.63
C PHE A 173 -8.39 0.30 -5.61
N GLU A 174 -7.55 -0.68 -5.39
CA GLU A 174 -6.58 -1.08 -6.40
C GLU A 174 -7.30 -1.66 -7.62
N LEU A 175 -7.23 -0.93 -8.73
CA LEU A 175 -7.64 -1.43 -10.05
C LEU A 175 -6.54 -2.31 -10.64
N PHE A 176 -5.28 -1.93 -10.39
CA PHE A 176 -4.11 -2.72 -10.71
C PHE A 176 -3.25 -2.88 -9.45
N ASN A 177 -2.84 -4.12 -9.22
CA ASN A 177 -1.80 -4.47 -8.27
C ASN A 177 -0.75 -5.28 -9.03
N ARG A 178 0.51 -4.78 -9.08
CA ARG A 178 1.55 -5.31 -9.97
C ARG A 178 1.07 -5.35 -11.42
N ALA A 179 0.89 -6.55 -12.00
CA ALA A 179 0.34 -6.76 -13.34
C ALA A 179 -1.11 -7.24 -13.34
N GLN A 180 -1.69 -7.51 -12.17
CA GLN A 180 -3.06 -8.01 -12.04
C GLN A 180 -4.07 -6.88 -12.15
N LEU A 181 -5.12 -7.10 -12.93
CA LEU A 181 -6.27 -6.19 -13.08
C LEU A 181 -7.46 -6.72 -12.27
N PHE A 182 -8.08 -5.84 -11.49
CA PHE A 182 -9.33 -6.09 -10.77
C PHE A 182 -10.48 -5.37 -11.48
N GLY A 183 -10.92 -5.94 -12.62
CA GLY A 183 -11.87 -5.30 -13.55
C GLY A 183 -13.19 -4.88 -12.92
N TRP A 184 -13.69 -5.62 -11.93
CA TRP A 184 -14.92 -5.30 -11.22
C TRP A 184 -14.88 -3.92 -10.52
N VAL A 185 -13.68 -3.43 -10.14
CA VAL A 185 -13.50 -2.09 -9.54
C VAL A 185 -13.93 -1.01 -10.53
N ALA A 186 -13.51 -1.14 -11.79
CA ALA A 186 -13.93 -0.23 -12.86
C ALA A 186 -15.41 -0.40 -13.23
N GLU A 187 -15.88 -1.65 -13.31
CA GLU A 187 -17.29 -1.97 -13.61
C GLU A 187 -18.25 -1.39 -12.56
N ALA A 188 -17.82 -1.38 -11.28
CA ALA A 188 -18.56 -0.80 -10.18
C ALA A 188 -18.41 0.73 -10.05
N GLY A 189 -17.59 1.38 -10.91
CA GLY A 189 -17.36 2.82 -10.88
C GLY A 189 -16.66 3.32 -9.61
N LEU A 190 -15.87 2.47 -8.95
CA LEU A 190 -15.19 2.80 -7.69
C LEU A 190 -13.96 3.68 -7.91
N PRO A 191 -13.60 4.56 -6.95
CA PRO A 191 -12.39 5.37 -7.03
C PRO A 191 -11.13 4.49 -7.10
N ALA A 192 -10.50 4.43 -8.27
CA ALA A 192 -9.41 3.50 -8.55
C ALA A 192 -8.02 4.10 -8.33
N VAL A 193 -7.07 3.25 -7.95
CA VAL A 193 -5.61 3.50 -7.93
C VAL A 193 -4.87 2.29 -8.52
N ALA A 194 -3.56 2.44 -8.70
CA ALA A 194 -2.66 1.33 -9.03
C ALA A 194 -1.44 1.36 -8.09
N SER A 195 -0.96 0.20 -7.71
CA SER A 195 0.19 0.04 -6.81
C SER A 195 1.08 -1.15 -7.20
N GLY A 196 2.28 -1.16 -6.65
CA GLY A 196 3.25 -2.22 -6.88
C GLY A 196 3.09 -3.40 -5.94
N ASP A 197 2.47 -3.21 -4.78
CA ASP A 197 2.48 -4.22 -3.71
C ASP A 197 3.90 -4.82 -3.61
N PHE A 198 4.82 -3.88 -3.35
CA PHE A 198 6.24 -4.09 -3.57
C PHE A 198 6.84 -4.99 -2.49
N HIS A 199 7.38 -6.15 -2.88
CA HIS A 199 8.11 -7.07 -2.02
C HIS A 199 9.54 -7.32 -2.52
N HIS A 200 9.76 -7.21 -3.84
CA HIS A 200 11.02 -7.51 -4.51
C HIS A 200 11.36 -6.42 -5.53
N ALA A 201 12.63 -6.23 -5.83
CA ALA A 201 13.10 -5.18 -6.75
C ALA A 201 12.40 -5.18 -8.13
N HIS A 202 12.01 -6.35 -8.63
CA HIS A 202 11.29 -6.44 -9.91
C HIS A 202 9.85 -5.91 -9.86
N HIS A 203 9.24 -5.74 -8.66
CA HIS A 203 7.92 -5.12 -8.49
C HIS A 203 7.94 -3.59 -8.68
N LEU A 204 9.13 -2.97 -8.83
CA LEU A 204 9.25 -1.57 -9.22
C LEU A 204 8.54 -1.30 -10.55
N ARG A 205 8.52 -2.30 -11.42
CA ARG A 205 7.83 -2.28 -12.71
C ARG A 205 6.35 -2.55 -12.54
N GLY A 206 5.56 -2.15 -13.54
CA GLY A 206 4.12 -2.36 -13.55
C GLY A 206 3.34 -1.07 -13.36
N TRP A 207 2.10 -1.20 -13.00
CA TRP A 207 1.17 -0.08 -12.90
C TRP A 207 1.40 0.73 -11.62
N LYS A 208 1.36 2.06 -11.75
CA LYS A 208 1.56 3.03 -10.67
C LYS A 208 0.53 4.15 -10.76
N THR A 209 0.32 4.82 -9.65
CA THR A 209 -0.56 5.99 -9.57
C THR A 209 0.23 7.27 -9.84
N LEU A 210 -0.36 8.15 -10.66
CA LEU A 210 0.05 9.54 -10.80
C LEU A 210 -0.99 10.43 -10.11
N LEU A 211 -0.57 11.12 -9.04
CA LEU A 211 -1.45 11.85 -8.14
C LEU A 211 -1.35 13.36 -8.41
N PRO A 212 -2.42 14.05 -8.86
CA PRO A 212 -2.39 15.50 -9.07
C PRO A 212 -2.65 16.26 -7.75
N ALA A 213 -1.80 16.02 -6.76
CA ALA A 213 -1.81 16.66 -5.45
C ALA A 213 -0.61 17.58 -5.28
N ARG A 214 -0.64 18.44 -4.25
CA ARG A 214 0.58 19.14 -3.81
C ARG A 214 1.56 18.10 -3.25
N HIS A 215 2.85 18.41 -3.37
CA HIS A 215 3.94 17.54 -2.90
C HIS A 215 4.19 17.75 -1.41
N ASP A 216 3.20 17.45 -0.58
CA ASP A 216 3.23 17.39 0.87
C ASP A 216 2.31 16.25 1.36
N GLU A 217 2.65 15.68 2.51
CA GLU A 217 1.99 14.48 3.03
C GLU A 217 0.50 14.69 3.27
N GLU A 218 0.12 15.80 3.93
CA GLU A 218 -1.27 16.12 4.24
C GLU A 218 -2.11 16.19 2.96
N ALA A 219 -1.61 16.90 1.94
CA ALA A 219 -2.31 17.03 0.66
C ALA A 219 -2.44 15.69 -0.07
N ILE A 220 -1.44 14.78 0.05
CA ILE A 220 -1.49 13.44 -0.52
C ILE A 220 -2.55 12.60 0.16
N VAL A 221 -2.55 12.55 1.50
CA VAL A 221 -3.53 11.79 2.28
C VAL A 221 -4.95 12.32 2.02
N ASP A 222 -5.16 13.64 2.06
CA ASP A 222 -6.45 14.27 1.76
C ASP A 222 -6.93 13.98 0.33
N TYR A 223 -5.99 13.98 -0.63
CA TYR A 223 -6.34 13.66 -2.01
C TYR A 223 -6.78 12.21 -2.14
N LEU A 224 -6.08 11.27 -1.50
CA LEU A 224 -6.44 9.86 -1.50
C LEU A 224 -7.77 9.59 -0.78
N ARG A 225 -8.10 10.36 0.25
CA ARG A 225 -9.41 10.29 0.94
C ARG A 225 -10.56 10.85 0.10
N SER A 226 -10.28 11.65 -0.91
CA SER A 226 -11.30 12.25 -1.77
C SER A 226 -11.59 11.37 -2.99
N PRO A 227 -12.77 11.46 -3.63
CA PRO A 227 -13.09 10.73 -4.86
C PRO A 227 -12.48 11.38 -6.12
N ARG A 228 -11.62 12.41 -5.98
CA ARG A 228 -11.01 13.10 -7.13
C ARG A 228 -10.26 12.12 -8.03
N PRO A 229 -10.28 12.29 -9.36
CA PRO A 229 -9.65 11.38 -10.29
C PRO A 229 -8.11 11.37 -10.14
N VAL A 230 -7.50 10.21 -10.34
CA VAL A 230 -6.06 10.03 -10.46
C VAL A 230 -5.73 9.54 -11.87
N TYR A 231 -4.46 9.62 -12.27
CA TYR A 231 -4.01 8.95 -13.48
C TYR A 231 -3.28 7.67 -13.11
N ILE A 232 -3.29 6.70 -14.03
CA ILE A 232 -2.57 5.45 -13.90
C ILE A 232 -1.56 5.37 -15.03
N THR A 233 -0.32 5.04 -14.69
CA THR A 233 0.78 4.85 -15.64
C THR A 233 1.42 3.49 -15.46
N ARG A 234 2.17 3.04 -16.46
CA ARG A 234 2.94 1.80 -16.37
C ARG A 234 4.42 2.11 -16.53
N LEU A 235 5.22 1.63 -15.57
CA LEU A 235 6.67 1.68 -15.66
C LEU A 235 7.18 0.41 -16.35
N GLU A 236 8.00 0.61 -17.38
CA GLU A 236 8.65 -0.45 -18.18
C GLU A 236 10.17 -0.38 -18.04
N ASP A 237 10.88 -1.42 -18.52
CA ASP A 237 12.32 -1.59 -18.34
C ASP A 237 13.18 -0.45 -18.83
N GLU A 238 12.76 0.25 -19.89
CA GLU A 238 13.55 1.31 -20.50
C GLU A 238 13.63 2.58 -19.64
N LEU A 239 12.58 2.89 -18.88
CA LEU A 239 12.54 4.07 -18.00
C LEU A 239 13.39 3.87 -16.74
N VAL A 240 13.49 2.64 -16.26
CA VAL A 240 14.32 2.30 -15.09
C VAL A 240 15.81 2.31 -15.44
N ARG A 241 16.19 1.97 -16.67
CA ARG A 241 17.58 1.98 -17.12
C ARG A 241 18.14 3.39 -17.38
N ALA A 242 17.29 4.37 -17.63
CA ALA A 242 17.70 5.76 -17.85
C ALA A 242 17.98 6.53 -16.54
N ALA A 243 17.56 5.99 -15.40
CA ALA A 243 17.73 6.57 -14.06
C ALA A 243 18.85 5.90 -13.24
N ALA A 244 19.44 4.81 -13.72
CA ALA A 244 20.56 4.09 -13.10
C ALA A 244 21.90 4.52 -13.71
#